data_0004d3c9085d17ac7e81e97f6624a487
#
_entry.id   0004d3c9085d17ac7e81e97f6624a487
#
_cell.length_a   1.000
_cell.length_b   1.000
_cell.length_c   1.000
_cell.angle_alpha   90.00
_cell.angle_beta   90.00
_cell.angle_gamma   90.00
#
_symmetry.space_group_name_H-M   'P 1'
#
loop_
_entity.id
_entity.type
_entity.pdbx_description
1 polymer ?
#
loop_
_entity_poly.entity_id
_entity_poly.type
_entity_poly.pdbx_seq_one_letter_code
_entity_poly.pdbx_strand_id
1 'polypeptide(L)'
;AMGKWDNFVTVSCNDSAVIGEIAALPFVRATEKVWVAPSKPAAEDKRDSLANSPLKSENYYGPALRQIEISNGEKLHEAGFKGQGMTIAVIDAGYHNVDKIEAMKNIRILGTKDFVEPGSDIYAKGSHGMAVLSCMAMNDPYVMVGTAPEASYWLLRSEDEASEHLVEQDYWAAAVEFADSVGVDVVNTSLGYFTFDDSTKNYKYRDLDGHHALMSRQASKMADKGIVLVCSAGNSGASSWKKITTPGDAENVLT
;
A
#
# COMPACT_ATOMS: atom_id res chain seq x y z
N ALA A 1 -13.91 6.35 5.76
CA ALA A 1 -13.86 5.33 4.71
C ALA A 1 -15.22 4.67 4.51
N MET A 2 -15.43 4.02 3.39
CA MET A 2 -16.63 3.27 3.08
C MET A 2 -16.24 2.09 2.22
N GLY A 3 -16.49 0.88 2.70
CA GLY A 3 -16.26 -0.36 1.96
C GLY A 3 -17.56 -0.98 1.51
N LYS A 4 -17.68 -1.22 0.21
CA LYS A 4 -18.87 -1.82 -0.41
C LYS A 4 -18.86 -3.34 -0.32
N TRP A 5 -17.70 -3.95 -0.36
CA TRP A 5 -17.57 -5.41 -0.37
C TRP A 5 -17.94 -6.05 0.97
N ASP A 6 -17.75 -5.35 2.10
CA ASP A 6 -18.16 -5.79 3.45
C ASP A 6 -19.22 -4.90 4.08
N ASN A 7 -19.81 -3.94 3.32
CA ASN A 7 -20.87 -3.05 3.77
C ASN A 7 -20.55 -2.33 5.09
N PHE A 8 -19.39 -1.66 5.16
CA PHE A 8 -19.01 -0.85 6.31
C PHE A 8 -18.87 0.62 5.98
N VAL A 9 -18.99 1.47 7.00
CA VAL A 9 -18.69 2.90 6.94
C VAL A 9 -17.88 3.27 8.16
N THR A 10 -16.73 3.91 7.94
CA THR A 10 -15.93 4.50 9.02
C THR A 10 -16.32 5.96 9.16
N VAL A 11 -16.78 6.33 10.36
CA VAL A 11 -17.17 7.69 10.69
C VAL A 11 -16.25 8.26 11.76
N SER A 12 -15.89 9.54 11.64
CA SER A 12 -15.20 10.28 12.69
C SER A 12 -16.23 11.11 13.45
N CYS A 13 -16.29 10.94 14.76
CA CYS A 13 -17.22 11.64 15.62
C CYS A 13 -16.60 11.90 16.99
N ASN A 14 -16.76 13.13 17.49
CA ASN A 14 -16.27 13.54 18.83
C ASN A 14 -17.33 13.37 19.94
N ASP A 15 -18.55 12.98 19.58
CA ASP A 15 -19.66 12.79 20.51
C ASP A 15 -20.05 11.32 20.61
N SER A 16 -19.86 10.74 21.80
CA SER A 16 -20.22 9.34 22.08
C SER A 16 -21.73 9.08 22.01
N ALA A 17 -22.58 10.10 22.23
CA ALA A 17 -24.03 9.93 22.12
C ALA A 17 -24.45 9.63 20.68
N VAL A 18 -23.86 10.33 19.70
CA VAL A 18 -24.07 10.09 18.27
C VAL A 18 -23.67 8.68 17.86
N ILE A 19 -22.58 8.14 18.43
CA ILE A 19 -22.18 6.75 18.17
C ILE A 19 -23.24 5.77 18.68
N GLY A 20 -23.84 6.05 19.87
CA GLY A 20 -24.95 5.27 20.42
C GLY A 20 -26.20 5.29 19.50
N GLU A 21 -26.52 6.46 18.96
CA GLU A 21 -27.64 6.61 18.01
C GLU A 21 -27.39 5.83 16.71
N ILE A 22 -26.16 5.89 16.17
CA ILE A 22 -25.78 5.12 14.99
C ILE A 22 -25.88 3.62 15.27
N ALA A 23 -25.38 3.16 16.43
CA ALA A 23 -25.43 1.74 16.80
C ALA A 23 -26.86 1.20 16.94
N ALA A 24 -27.81 2.08 17.29
CA ALA A 24 -29.22 1.73 17.45
C ALA A 24 -29.99 1.66 16.10
N LEU A 25 -29.42 2.07 14.99
CA LEU A 25 -30.08 2.01 13.67
C LEU A 25 -30.34 0.55 13.25
N PRO A 26 -31.52 0.22 12.72
CA PRO A 26 -31.93 -1.16 12.48
C PRO A 26 -31.09 -1.91 11.44
N PHE A 27 -30.31 -1.21 10.64
CA PHE A 27 -29.43 -1.77 9.62
C PHE A 27 -27.95 -1.82 10.08
N VAL A 28 -27.62 -1.34 11.28
CA VAL A 28 -26.26 -1.42 11.86
C VAL A 28 -26.15 -2.72 12.65
N ARG A 29 -25.27 -3.63 12.21
CA ARG A 29 -25.05 -4.91 12.86
C ARG A 29 -24.11 -4.78 14.07
N ALA A 30 -23.07 -4.00 13.95
CA ALA A 30 -22.05 -3.79 14.98
C ALA A 30 -21.34 -2.46 14.76
N THR A 31 -20.75 -1.92 15.82
CA THR A 31 -19.85 -0.78 15.76
C THR A 31 -18.52 -1.18 16.41
N GLU A 32 -17.40 -0.73 15.84
CA GLU A 32 -16.09 -0.94 16.38
C GLU A 32 -15.30 0.38 16.39
N LYS A 33 -14.54 0.62 17.46
CA LYS A 33 -13.65 1.76 17.55
C LYS A 33 -12.32 1.41 16.89
N VAL A 34 -12.02 2.05 15.77
CA VAL A 34 -10.84 1.76 14.93
C VAL A 34 -9.75 2.84 15.00
N TRP A 35 -10.03 3.98 15.64
CA TRP A 35 -9.09 5.09 15.75
C TRP A 35 -9.31 5.95 17.00
N VAL A 36 -8.24 6.54 17.49
CA VAL A 36 -8.23 7.56 18.56
C VAL A 36 -7.34 8.70 18.12
N ALA A 37 -7.78 9.94 18.34
CA ALA A 37 -6.96 11.10 18.03
C ALA A 37 -5.59 11.01 18.72
N PRO A 38 -4.47 11.19 18.00
CA PRO A 38 -3.14 11.14 18.59
C PRO A 38 -2.98 12.26 19.62
N SER A 39 -2.28 11.96 20.71
CA SER A 39 -2.00 12.94 21.77
C SER A 39 -0.89 13.92 21.42
N LYS A 40 -0.16 13.68 20.33
CA LYS A 40 0.93 14.53 19.83
C LYS A 40 0.84 14.65 18.31
N PRO A 41 1.21 15.81 17.73
CA PRO A 41 1.35 15.94 16.29
C PRO A 41 2.45 14.99 15.79
N ALA A 42 2.26 14.48 14.58
CA ALA A 42 3.27 13.68 13.89
C ALA A 42 4.59 14.45 13.77
N ALA A 43 5.71 13.74 13.89
CA ALA A 43 7.02 14.34 13.66
C ALA A 43 7.17 14.68 12.17
N GLU A 44 7.62 15.89 11.85
CA GLU A 44 7.92 16.26 10.47
C GLU A 44 9.06 15.38 9.93
N ASP A 45 8.85 14.78 8.76
CA ASP A 45 9.89 14.06 8.03
C ASP A 45 10.95 15.06 7.53
N LYS A 46 12.15 14.99 8.10
CA LYS A 46 13.25 15.93 7.81
C LYS A 46 14.11 15.55 6.59
N ARG A 47 13.65 14.63 5.74
CA ARG A 47 14.39 14.17 4.57
C ARG A 47 14.18 15.05 3.34
N ASP A 48 14.61 16.31 3.43
CA ASP A 48 14.35 17.34 2.41
C ASP A 48 15.52 17.59 1.44
N SER A 49 16.50 16.68 1.36
CA SER A 49 17.57 16.80 0.36
C SER A 49 17.30 15.95 -0.86
N LEU A 50 16.74 16.57 -1.90
CA LEU A 50 16.83 16.00 -3.25
C LEU A 50 18.31 15.82 -3.58
N ALA A 51 18.74 14.58 -3.72
CA ALA A 51 20.13 14.29 -4.15
C ALA A 51 20.36 14.89 -5.53
N ASN A 52 21.58 15.37 -5.77
CA ASN A 52 22.04 15.76 -7.09
C ASN A 52 21.75 14.65 -8.10
N SER A 53 21.61 15.01 -9.38
CA SER A 53 21.37 14.05 -10.48
C SER A 53 22.23 12.80 -10.31
N PRO A 54 21.63 11.62 -10.33
CA PRO A 54 22.35 10.38 -10.09
C PRO A 54 23.44 10.17 -11.14
N LEU A 55 24.60 9.64 -10.71
CA LEU A 55 25.66 9.24 -11.63
C LEU A 55 25.17 8.08 -12.49
N LYS A 56 25.35 8.16 -13.81
CA LYS A 56 25.03 7.06 -14.71
C LYS A 56 25.93 5.87 -14.47
N SER A 57 25.35 4.69 -14.38
CA SER A 57 26.04 3.40 -14.33
C SER A 57 26.50 2.98 -15.74
N GLU A 58 27.46 2.05 -15.83
CA GLU A 58 27.77 1.35 -17.07
C GLU A 58 26.73 0.29 -17.44
N ASN A 59 25.90 -0.13 -16.47
CA ASN A 59 24.88 -1.13 -16.63
C ASN A 59 23.51 -0.50 -16.91
N TYR A 60 22.72 -1.10 -17.80
CA TYR A 60 21.39 -0.65 -18.19
C TYR A 60 20.43 -0.51 -17.01
N TYR A 61 20.47 -1.44 -16.03
CA TYR A 61 19.62 -1.43 -14.84
C TYR A 61 20.15 -0.55 -13.71
N GLY A 62 21.35 0.02 -13.84
CA GLY A 62 21.99 0.79 -12.77
C GLY A 62 22.19 -0.07 -11.51
N PRO A 63 22.01 0.49 -10.32
CA PRO A 63 22.16 -0.25 -9.05
C PRO A 63 21.10 -1.34 -8.85
N ALA A 64 20.01 -1.36 -9.63
CA ALA A 64 18.94 -2.35 -9.53
C ALA A 64 19.30 -3.71 -10.17
N LEU A 65 20.43 -3.83 -10.90
CA LEU A 65 20.80 -5.03 -11.66
C LEU A 65 20.61 -6.31 -10.84
N ARG A 66 21.15 -6.36 -9.63
CA ARG A 66 21.09 -7.56 -8.80
C ARG A 66 19.67 -7.96 -8.40
N GLN A 67 18.80 -6.98 -8.14
CA GLN A 67 17.40 -7.24 -7.82
C GLN A 67 16.63 -7.78 -9.04
N ILE A 68 16.98 -7.32 -10.23
CA ILE A 68 16.39 -7.80 -11.49
C ILE A 68 16.89 -9.23 -11.80
N GLU A 69 18.21 -9.48 -11.68
CA GLU A 69 18.82 -10.80 -11.95
C GLU A 69 18.29 -11.91 -11.05
N ILE A 70 18.06 -11.63 -9.75
CA ILE A 70 17.56 -12.63 -8.78
C ILE A 70 16.27 -13.30 -9.25
N SER A 71 15.40 -12.55 -9.93
CA SER A 71 14.12 -13.03 -10.47
C SER A 71 14.19 -13.40 -11.96
N ASN A 72 15.36 -13.37 -12.59
CA ASN A 72 15.57 -13.46 -14.04
C ASN A 72 14.77 -12.39 -14.83
N GLY A 73 14.55 -11.22 -14.23
CA GLY A 73 13.78 -10.13 -14.82
C GLY A 73 14.39 -9.59 -16.11
N GLU A 74 15.74 -9.65 -16.26
CA GLU A 74 16.43 -9.27 -17.48
C GLU A 74 15.99 -10.12 -18.67
N LYS A 75 15.75 -11.42 -18.47
CA LYS A 75 15.27 -12.32 -19.54
C LYS A 75 13.83 -12.03 -19.96
N LEU A 76 12.99 -11.60 -19.00
CA LEU A 76 11.64 -11.14 -19.31
C LEU A 76 11.68 -9.85 -20.14
N HIS A 77 12.55 -8.90 -19.77
CA HIS A 77 12.73 -7.66 -20.52
C HIS A 77 13.30 -7.89 -21.92
N GLU A 78 14.27 -8.81 -22.07
CA GLU A 78 14.82 -9.22 -23.36
C GLU A 78 13.75 -9.88 -24.26
N ALA A 79 12.83 -10.63 -23.67
CA ALA A 79 11.68 -11.22 -24.35
C ALA A 79 10.56 -10.21 -24.65
N GLY A 80 10.72 -8.94 -24.22
CA GLY A 80 9.77 -7.86 -24.49
C GLY A 80 8.71 -7.65 -23.40
N PHE A 81 8.78 -8.38 -22.27
CA PHE A 81 7.83 -8.24 -21.17
C PHE A 81 8.33 -7.22 -20.13
N LYS A 82 7.86 -5.98 -20.22
CA LYS A 82 8.25 -4.85 -19.37
C LYS A 82 7.07 -4.20 -18.66
N GLY A 83 5.90 -4.85 -18.67
CA GLY A 83 4.67 -4.33 -18.07
C GLY A 83 3.81 -3.48 -19.01
N GLN A 84 4.14 -3.38 -20.29
CA GLN A 84 3.34 -2.60 -21.24
C GLN A 84 1.91 -3.12 -21.33
N GLY A 85 0.96 -2.19 -21.29
CA GLY A 85 -0.47 -2.49 -21.29
C GLY A 85 -1.05 -2.88 -19.93
N MET A 86 -0.20 -3.13 -18.92
CA MET A 86 -0.63 -3.46 -17.57
C MET A 86 -0.84 -2.21 -16.72
N THR A 87 -1.84 -2.26 -15.86
CA THR A 87 -2.11 -1.21 -14.86
C THR A 87 -1.87 -1.75 -13.46
N ILE A 88 -1.01 -1.10 -12.71
CA ILE A 88 -0.59 -1.51 -11.36
C ILE A 88 -1.03 -0.44 -10.36
N ALA A 89 -1.73 -0.81 -9.30
CA ALA A 89 -1.91 0.06 -8.14
C ALA A 89 -0.83 -0.25 -7.10
N VAL A 90 -0.18 0.79 -6.60
CA VAL A 90 0.70 0.71 -5.43
C VAL A 90 -0.06 1.33 -4.26
N ILE A 91 -0.27 0.54 -3.20
CA ILE A 91 -0.96 0.98 -1.98
C ILE A 91 0.07 1.05 -0.86
N ASP A 92 0.31 2.26 -0.32
CA ASP A 92 1.44 2.51 0.59
C ASP A 92 1.19 3.76 1.47
N ALA A 93 2.21 4.19 2.23
CA ALA A 93 2.16 5.30 3.17
C ALA A 93 2.28 6.69 2.53
N GLY A 94 2.83 6.79 1.32
CA GLY A 94 3.04 8.06 0.62
C GLY A 94 4.12 7.96 -0.44
N TYR A 95 4.28 9.05 -1.21
CA TYR A 95 5.09 9.04 -2.44
C TYR A 95 5.95 10.30 -2.53
N HIS A 96 6.66 10.61 -1.43
CA HIS A 96 7.40 11.85 -1.28
C HIS A 96 8.27 12.18 -2.48
N ASN A 97 8.05 13.37 -3.07
CA ASN A 97 8.80 13.93 -4.19
C ASN A 97 8.82 13.10 -5.50
N VAL A 98 7.95 12.09 -5.68
CA VAL A 98 7.87 11.34 -6.95
C VAL A 98 7.65 12.27 -8.15
N ASP A 99 6.87 13.33 -7.97
CA ASP A 99 6.59 14.37 -8.97
C ASP A 99 7.77 15.30 -9.30
N LYS A 100 8.83 15.29 -8.45
CA LYS A 100 9.99 16.19 -8.54
C LYS A 100 11.29 15.49 -8.87
N ILE A 101 11.37 14.18 -8.58
CA ILE A 101 12.60 13.40 -8.83
C ILE A 101 12.79 13.19 -10.33
N GLU A 102 13.83 13.77 -10.91
CA GLU A 102 14.08 13.75 -12.36
C GLU A 102 14.12 12.33 -12.93
N ALA A 103 14.72 11.37 -12.22
CA ALA A 103 14.79 9.98 -12.64
C ALA A 103 13.42 9.26 -12.66
N MET A 104 12.40 9.83 -12.00
CA MET A 104 11.04 9.27 -11.95
C MET A 104 10.08 9.88 -12.98
N LYS A 105 10.50 10.90 -13.71
CA LYS A 105 9.63 11.60 -14.68
C LYS A 105 9.08 10.74 -15.80
N ASN A 106 9.74 9.61 -16.10
CA ASN A 106 9.31 8.67 -17.14
C ASN A 106 8.27 7.66 -16.66
N ILE A 107 7.94 7.64 -15.35
CA ILE A 107 6.93 6.75 -14.79
C ILE A 107 5.55 7.20 -15.28
N ARG A 108 4.77 6.28 -15.84
CA ARG A 108 3.41 6.56 -16.31
C ARG A 108 2.43 6.48 -15.15
N ILE A 109 2.20 7.59 -14.46
CA ILE A 109 1.24 7.71 -13.37
C ILE A 109 -0.13 8.10 -13.95
N LEU A 110 -1.15 7.27 -13.74
CA LEU A 110 -2.53 7.49 -14.19
C LEU A 110 -3.30 8.40 -13.24
N GLY A 111 -2.96 8.37 -11.97
CA GLY A 111 -3.56 9.22 -10.95
C GLY A 111 -3.13 8.83 -9.54
N THR A 112 -3.60 9.62 -8.59
CA THR A 112 -3.27 9.48 -7.18
C THR A 112 -4.52 9.60 -6.32
N LYS A 113 -4.52 8.95 -5.13
CA LYS A 113 -5.59 9.15 -4.17
C LYS A 113 -5.11 8.92 -2.74
N ASP A 114 -5.52 9.81 -1.84
CA ASP A 114 -5.28 9.69 -0.40
C ASP A 114 -6.57 9.24 0.31
N PHE A 115 -6.50 8.09 0.99
CA PHE A 115 -7.61 7.55 1.78
C PHE A 115 -7.49 7.88 3.26
N VAL A 116 -6.29 8.27 3.70
CA VAL A 116 -6.02 8.72 5.08
C VAL A 116 -6.51 10.16 5.25
N GLU A 117 -6.08 11.05 4.35
CA GLU A 117 -6.42 12.47 4.35
C GLU A 117 -6.93 12.87 2.96
N PRO A 118 -8.24 12.67 2.69
CA PRO A 118 -8.80 12.93 1.37
C PRO A 118 -8.56 14.37 0.87
N GLY A 119 -7.97 14.48 -0.31
CA GLY A 119 -7.64 15.77 -0.94
C GLY A 119 -6.26 16.30 -0.58
N SER A 120 -5.47 15.61 0.23
CA SER A 120 -4.08 15.96 0.49
C SER A 120 -3.18 15.64 -0.72
N ASP A 121 -1.99 16.24 -0.73
CA ASP A 121 -0.95 15.93 -1.69
C ASP A 121 -0.11 14.74 -1.21
N ILE A 122 -0.27 13.57 -1.85
CA ILE A 122 0.47 12.35 -1.49
C ILE A 122 1.97 12.47 -1.76
N TYR A 123 2.40 13.42 -2.60
CA TYR A 123 3.81 13.68 -2.88
C TYR A 123 4.50 14.48 -1.75
N ALA A 124 3.72 15.01 -0.81
CA ALA A 124 4.20 15.61 0.43
C ALA A 124 4.14 14.65 1.63
N LYS A 125 3.75 13.38 1.42
CA LYS A 125 3.60 12.35 2.46
C LYS A 125 4.77 11.36 2.39
N GLY A 126 4.78 10.35 3.26
CA GLY A 126 5.80 9.34 3.45
C GLY A 126 6.62 8.90 2.23
N SER A 127 7.84 8.46 2.46
CA SER A 127 8.76 8.10 1.38
C SER A 127 8.81 6.60 1.06
N HIS A 128 8.13 5.76 1.86
CA HIS A 128 8.19 4.31 1.69
C HIS A 128 7.60 3.88 0.34
N GLY A 129 6.40 4.35 -0.01
CA GLY A 129 5.77 4.04 -1.29
C GLY A 129 6.54 4.56 -2.51
N MET A 130 7.28 5.67 -2.39
CA MET A 130 8.21 6.12 -3.42
C MET A 130 9.33 5.09 -3.64
N ALA A 131 9.92 4.56 -2.56
CA ALA A 131 10.96 3.54 -2.65
C ALA A 131 10.40 2.23 -3.26
N VAL A 132 9.21 1.79 -2.85
CA VAL A 132 8.52 0.62 -3.42
C VAL A 132 8.23 0.84 -4.91
N LEU A 133 7.67 1.98 -5.28
CA LEU A 133 7.38 2.34 -6.67
C LEU A 133 8.65 2.30 -7.52
N SER A 134 9.78 2.79 -7.00
CA SER A 134 11.04 2.80 -7.73
C SER A 134 11.51 1.41 -8.16
N CYS A 135 11.29 0.39 -7.32
CA CYS A 135 11.68 -0.99 -7.62
C CYS A 135 10.92 -1.58 -8.83
N MET A 136 9.72 -1.09 -9.10
CA MET A 136 8.88 -1.56 -10.20
C MET A 136 8.90 -0.63 -11.40
N ALA A 137 8.73 0.66 -11.17
CA ALA A 137 8.33 1.63 -12.18
C ALA A 137 9.46 2.46 -12.77
N MET A 138 10.64 2.49 -12.13
CA MET A 138 11.76 3.28 -12.65
C MET A 138 12.05 2.93 -14.10
N ASN A 139 12.18 3.97 -14.94
CA ASN A 139 12.45 3.83 -16.38
C ASN A 139 13.45 4.91 -16.82
N ASP A 140 14.62 4.87 -16.23
CA ASP A 140 15.74 5.73 -16.60
C ASP A 140 17.01 4.85 -16.81
N PRO A 141 17.23 4.38 -18.06
CA PRO A 141 18.35 3.52 -18.40
C PRO A 141 19.69 4.07 -17.94
N TYR A 142 20.52 3.20 -17.37
CA TYR A 142 21.82 3.49 -16.78
C TYR A 142 21.78 4.27 -15.45
N VAL A 143 20.60 4.74 -15.02
CA VAL A 143 20.34 5.30 -13.69
C VAL A 143 19.64 4.26 -12.82
N MET A 144 18.45 3.84 -13.18
CA MET A 144 17.73 2.73 -12.58
C MET A 144 16.58 2.29 -13.47
N VAL A 145 16.43 0.96 -13.66
CA VAL A 145 15.27 0.38 -14.34
C VAL A 145 14.65 -0.65 -13.42
N GLY A 146 13.36 -0.53 -13.19
CA GLY A 146 12.56 -1.42 -12.34
C GLY A 146 12.08 -2.68 -13.06
N THR A 147 11.24 -3.47 -12.39
CA THR A 147 10.73 -4.75 -12.92
C THR A 147 9.62 -4.60 -13.95
N ALA A 148 8.85 -3.49 -13.92
CA ALA A 148 7.76 -3.22 -14.85
C ALA A 148 7.79 -1.75 -15.33
N PRO A 149 8.89 -1.32 -15.99
CA PRO A 149 9.15 0.08 -16.31
C PRO A 149 8.18 0.66 -17.35
N GLU A 150 7.45 -0.17 -18.09
CA GLU A 150 6.50 0.24 -19.13
C GLU A 150 5.04 0.06 -18.71
N ALA A 151 4.77 -0.34 -17.44
CA ALA A 151 3.43 -0.38 -16.88
C ALA A 151 2.90 1.02 -16.57
N SER A 152 1.60 1.11 -16.32
CA SER A 152 0.94 2.32 -15.84
C SER A 152 0.58 2.17 -14.36
N TYR A 153 0.66 3.26 -13.59
CA TYR A 153 0.57 3.19 -12.14
C TYR A 153 -0.52 4.09 -11.56
N TRP A 154 -1.31 3.54 -10.63
CA TRP A 154 -2.09 4.29 -9.65
C TRP A 154 -1.34 4.32 -8.33
N LEU A 155 -1.22 5.50 -7.70
CA LEU A 155 -0.56 5.68 -6.41
C LEU A 155 -1.62 5.97 -5.35
N LEU A 156 -1.79 5.06 -4.41
CA LEU A 156 -2.86 5.09 -3.42
C LEU A 156 -2.25 5.12 -2.02
N ARG A 157 -2.58 6.14 -1.23
CA ARG A 157 -2.15 6.22 0.16
C ARG A 157 -3.22 5.68 1.10
N SER A 158 -2.88 4.69 1.91
CA SER A 158 -3.77 4.09 2.92
C SER A 158 -3.15 3.97 4.31
N GLU A 159 -1.89 4.34 4.49
CA GLU A 159 -1.17 4.25 5.76
C GLU A 159 -0.73 5.62 6.26
N ASP A 160 -0.77 5.80 7.59
CA ASP A 160 -0.22 6.94 8.29
C ASP A 160 1.00 6.52 9.12
N GLU A 161 2.22 6.81 8.62
CA GLU A 161 3.48 6.45 9.30
C GLU A 161 3.60 6.99 10.74
N ALA A 162 2.70 7.89 11.16
CA ALA A 162 2.72 8.48 12.50
C ALA A 162 1.98 7.65 13.56
N SER A 163 1.18 6.66 13.14
CA SER A 163 0.33 5.85 14.02
C SER A 163 0.10 4.47 13.42
N GLU A 164 -0.36 3.54 14.25
CA GLU A 164 -0.70 2.18 13.85
C GLU A 164 -2.10 1.85 14.37
N HIS A 165 -3.14 2.16 13.59
CA HIS A 165 -4.52 2.00 14.01
C HIS A 165 -5.31 1.07 13.10
N LEU A 166 -6.32 0.39 13.64
CA LEU A 166 -7.22 -0.48 12.85
C LEU A 166 -7.89 0.24 11.67
N VAL A 167 -8.09 1.56 11.78
CA VAL A 167 -8.69 2.37 10.71
C VAL A 167 -7.88 2.31 9.39
N GLU A 168 -6.59 2.02 9.46
CA GLU A 168 -5.74 1.90 8.27
C GLU A 168 -6.16 0.69 7.42
N GLN A 169 -6.71 -0.36 8.03
CA GLN A 169 -7.33 -1.46 7.31
C GLN A 169 -8.60 -1.03 6.55
N ASP A 170 -9.37 -0.08 7.11
CA ASP A 170 -10.54 0.50 6.43
C ASP A 170 -10.10 1.36 5.23
N TYR A 171 -9.01 2.13 5.38
CA TYR A 171 -8.44 2.91 4.29
C TYR A 171 -7.92 2.01 3.18
N TRP A 172 -7.20 0.95 3.55
CA TRP A 172 -6.71 -0.04 2.62
C TRP A 172 -7.85 -0.75 1.89
N ALA A 173 -8.90 -1.17 2.60
CA ALA A 173 -10.09 -1.77 2.00
C ALA A 173 -10.75 -0.84 0.97
N ALA A 174 -10.86 0.46 1.29
CA ALA A 174 -11.36 1.43 0.33
C ALA A 174 -10.41 1.64 -0.86
N ALA A 175 -9.10 1.51 -0.65
CA ALA A 175 -8.09 1.62 -1.71
C ALA A 175 -8.16 0.45 -2.69
N VAL A 176 -8.33 -0.79 -2.23
CA VAL A 176 -8.47 -1.96 -3.13
C VAL A 176 -9.78 -1.94 -3.89
N GLU A 177 -10.90 -1.50 -3.26
CA GLU A 177 -12.16 -1.32 -3.97
C GLU A 177 -12.07 -0.22 -5.04
N PHE A 178 -11.31 0.84 -4.77
CA PHE A 178 -11.02 1.86 -5.77
C PHE A 178 -10.17 1.29 -6.90
N ALA A 179 -9.13 0.52 -6.60
CA ALA A 179 -8.28 -0.14 -7.59
C ALA A 179 -9.09 -1.03 -8.54
N ASP A 180 -10.03 -1.84 -8.02
CA ASP A 180 -11.00 -2.60 -8.82
C ASP A 180 -11.83 -1.65 -9.72
N SER A 181 -12.35 -0.56 -9.17
CA SER A 181 -13.21 0.37 -9.91
C SER A 181 -12.54 1.09 -11.07
N VAL A 182 -11.21 1.24 -11.05
CA VAL A 182 -10.42 1.86 -12.12
C VAL A 182 -9.74 0.84 -13.03
N GLY A 183 -10.01 -0.46 -12.81
CA GLY A 183 -9.60 -1.54 -13.69
C GLY A 183 -8.11 -1.84 -13.64
N VAL A 184 -7.51 -1.95 -12.45
CA VAL A 184 -6.11 -2.39 -12.34
C VAL A 184 -6.00 -3.90 -12.54
N ASP A 185 -4.86 -4.34 -13.09
CA ASP A 185 -4.53 -5.77 -13.27
C ASP A 185 -3.81 -6.34 -12.04
N VAL A 186 -2.98 -5.51 -11.41
CA VAL A 186 -2.12 -5.91 -10.28
C VAL A 186 -2.21 -4.86 -9.17
N VAL A 187 -2.24 -5.32 -7.93
CA VAL A 187 -2.05 -4.46 -6.75
C VAL A 187 -0.80 -4.92 -6.01
N ASN A 188 0.11 -3.97 -5.76
CA ASN A 188 1.23 -4.15 -4.83
C ASN A 188 0.90 -3.47 -3.51
N THR A 189 1.02 -4.21 -2.40
CA THR A 189 0.91 -3.69 -1.05
C THR A 189 2.11 -4.13 -0.22
N SER A 190 2.99 -3.20 0.10
CA SER A 190 4.18 -3.45 0.92
C SER A 190 3.92 -3.09 2.39
N LEU A 191 2.69 -3.34 2.83
CA LEU A 191 2.18 -3.09 4.17
C LEU A 191 1.92 -4.39 4.91
N GLY A 192 1.85 -4.32 6.24
CA GLY A 192 1.52 -5.51 7.01
C GLY A 192 1.31 -5.24 8.49
N TYR A 193 0.20 -5.70 9.05
CA TYR A 193 -0.26 -5.39 10.39
C TYR A 193 -0.36 -6.63 11.27
N PHE A 194 0.04 -6.51 12.54
CA PHE A 194 -0.20 -7.47 13.61
C PHE A 194 -0.21 -6.83 14.99
N THR A 195 0.38 -5.63 15.14
CA THR A 195 0.37 -4.82 16.38
C THR A 195 -0.19 -3.46 16.09
N PHE A 196 -0.87 -2.89 17.08
CA PHE A 196 -1.49 -1.58 17.00
C PHE A 196 -1.16 -0.74 18.23
N ASP A 197 -1.30 0.58 18.13
CA ASP A 197 -1.11 1.50 19.25
C ASP A 197 -2.02 1.16 20.44
N ASP A 198 -3.25 0.74 20.17
CA ASP A 198 -4.10 0.05 21.15
C ASP A 198 -3.76 -1.44 21.17
N SER A 199 -2.90 -1.86 22.09
CA SER A 199 -2.44 -3.25 22.20
C SER A 199 -3.56 -4.28 22.43
N THR A 200 -4.77 -3.84 22.82
CA THR A 200 -5.94 -4.74 22.95
C THR A 200 -6.45 -5.22 21.59
N LYS A 201 -6.04 -4.53 20.52
CA LYS A 201 -6.37 -4.84 19.13
C LYS A 201 -5.31 -5.71 18.42
N ASN A 202 -4.18 -5.98 19.08
CA ASN A 202 -3.10 -6.78 18.49
C ASN A 202 -3.58 -8.16 18.08
N TYR A 203 -3.21 -8.56 16.88
CA TYR A 203 -3.48 -9.92 16.38
C TYR A 203 -2.59 -10.95 17.08
N LYS A 204 -3.13 -12.14 17.20
CA LYS A 204 -2.44 -13.35 17.68
C LYS A 204 -2.19 -14.27 16.47
N TYR A 205 -1.31 -15.25 16.62
CA TYR A 205 -1.03 -16.22 15.56
C TYR A 205 -2.27 -16.90 14.98
N ARG A 206 -3.26 -17.20 15.84
CA ARG A 206 -4.53 -17.82 15.42
C ARG A 206 -5.43 -16.90 14.60
N ASP A 207 -5.16 -15.59 14.64
CA ASP A 207 -5.96 -14.58 13.95
C ASP A 207 -5.44 -14.35 12.51
N LEU A 208 -4.27 -14.94 12.18
CA LEU A 208 -3.71 -14.97 10.83
C LEU A 208 -4.23 -16.20 10.08
N ASP A 209 -5.51 -16.22 9.80
CA ASP A 209 -6.25 -17.33 9.20
C ASP A 209 -6.89 -16.99 7.84
N GLY A 210 -6.54 -15.83 7.29
CA GLY A 210 -7.10 -15.31 6.03
C GLY A 210 -8.50 -14.73 6.16
N HIS A 211 -9.15 -14.84 7.32
CA HIS A 211 -10.55 -14.46 7.53
C HIS A 211 -10.80 -13.49 8.67
N HIS A 212 -9.92 -13.45 9.67
CA HIS A 212 -10.10 -12.63 10.86
C HIS A 212 -9.95 -11.15 10.54
N ALA A 213 -8.81 -10.75 9.96
CA ALA A 213 -8.56 -9.35 9.62
C ALA A 213 -9.41 -8.87 8.45
N LEU A 214 -9.86 -7.60 8.51
CA LEU A 214 -10.60 -6.99 7.40
C LEU A 214 -9.78 -7.02 6.10
N MET A 215 -8.49 -6.68 6.18
CA MET A 215 -7.60 -6.68 5.02
C MET A 215 -7.49 -8.07 4.38
N SER A 216 -7.37 -9.14 5.18
CA SER A 216 -7.25 -10.52 4.64
C SER A 216 -8.53 -10.93 3.90
N ARG A 217 -9.71 -10.60 4.45
CA ARG A 217 -10.98 -10.85 3.76
C ARG A 217 -11.13 -10.09 2.46
N GLN A 218 -10.69 -8.83 2.43
CA GLN A 218 -10.72 -8.01 1.22
C GLN A 218 -9.69 -8.50 0.20
N ALA A 219 -8.49 -8.86 0.65
CA ALA A 219 -7.43 -9.40 -0.18
C ALA A 219 -7.87 -10.68 -0.92
N SER A 220 -8.50 -11.61 -0.20
CA SER A 220 -9.01 -12.86 -0.79
C SER A 220 -10.03 -12.63 -1.91
N LYS A 221 -10.82 -11.54 -1.84
CA LYS A 221 -11.82 -11.21 -2.87
C LYS A 221 -11.21 -10.68 -4.17
N MET A 222 -9.97 -10.19 -4.15
CA MET A 222 -9.36 -9.57 -5.33
C MET A 222 -9.13 -10.57 -6.45
N ALA A 223 -8.74 -11.82 -6.12
CA ALA A 223 -8.59 -12.88 -7.11
C ALA A 223 -9.91 -13.17 -7.85
N ASP A 224 -11.05 -13.13 -7.15
CA ASP A 224 -12.38 -13.28 -7.77
C ASP A 224 -12.74 -12.14 -8.73
N LYS A 225 -12.07 -10.98 -8.57
CA LYS A 225 -12.18 -9.83 -9.48
C LYS A 225 -11.21 -9.90 -10.67
N GLY A 226 -10.36 -10.92 -10.72
CA GLY A 226 -9.32 -11.05 -11.74
C GLY A 226 -8.08 -10.19 -11.49
N ILE A 227 -7.91 -9.67 -10.28
CA ILE A 227 -6.78 -8.82 -9.90
C ILE A 227 -5.74 -9.66 -9.17
N VAL A 228 -4.47 -9.56 -9.57
CA VAL A 228 -3.35 -10.17 -8.88
C VAL A 228 -2.94 -9.26 -7.73
N LEU A 229 -3.09 -9.73 -6.49
CA LEU A 229 -2.59 -9.02 -5.31
C LEU A 229 -1.25 -9.61 -4.87
N VAL A 230 -0.26 -8.73 -4.73
CA VAL A 230 1.07 -9.05 -4.21
C VAL A 230 1.23 -8.34 -2.86
N CYS A 231 1.42 -9.12 -1.79
CA CYS A 231 1.52 -8.64 -0.42
C CYS A 231 2.92 -8.85 0.14
N SER A 232 3.36 -7.96 1.03
CA SER A 232 4.52 -8.22 1.89
C SER A 232 4.22 -9.32 2.89
N ALA A 233 5.16 -10.25 3.07
CA ALA A 233 5.12 -11.20 4.19
C ALA A 233 5.42 -10.52 5.55
N GLY A 234 5.86 -9.26 5.54
CA GLY A 234 6.31 -8.50 6.69
C GLY A 234 7.78 -8.70 7.02
N ASN A 235 8.28 -7.90 7.93
CA ASN A 235 9.70 -7.82 8.30
C ASN A 235 10.03 -8.51 9.64
N SER A 236 9.07 -9.26 10.21
CA SER A 236 9.14 -9.78 11.58
C SER A 236 9.66 -11.21 11.69
N GLY A 237 10.24 -11.78 10.62
CA GLY A 237 10.77 -13.14 10.60
C GLY A 237 11.90 -13.40 11.61
N ALA A 238 12.74 -12.41 11.87
CA ALA A 238 13.82 -12.47 12.88
C ALA A 238 13.40 -11.97 14.27
N SER A 239 12.21 -11.40 14.42
CA SER A 239 11.66 -10.94 15.71
C SER A 239 11.02 -12.09 16.50
N SER A 240 10.48 -11.79 17.68
CA SER A 240 9.68 -12.74 18.47
C SER A 240 8.41 -13.19 17.74
N TRP A 241 7.90 -12.40 16.81
CA TRP A 241 6.69 -12.72 16.03
C TRP A 241 6.90 -13.93 15.11
N LYS A 242 7.95 -13.96 14.29
CA LYS A 242 8.34 -15.08 13.40
C LYS A 242 7.23 -15.59 12.46
N LYS A 243 6.25 -14.78 12.15
CA LYS A 243 5.11 -15.08 11.28
C LYS A 243 4.95 -13.98 10.23
N ILE A 244 4.14 -14.27 9.23
CA ILE A 244 3.65 -13.27 8.28
C ILE A 244 2.73 -12.28 8.98
N THR A 245 2.33 -11.25 8.26
CA THR A 245 1.39 -10.22 8.72
C THR A 245 0.16 -10.19 7.81
N THR A 246 -0.98 -9.63 8.27
CA THR A 246 -2.11 -9.38 7.38
C THR A 246 -1.75 -8.22 6.43
N PRO A 247 -2.13 -8.24 5.14
CA PRO A 247 -2.99 -9.19 4.45
C PRO A 247 -2.26 -10.40 3.81
N GLY A 248 -0.98 -10.60 4.09
CA GLY A 248 -0.20 -11.69 3.52
C GLY A 248 -0.68 -13.11 3.93
N ASP A 249 -1.54 -13.20 4.95
CA ASP A 249 -2.20 -14.45 5.37
C ASP A 249 -3.48 -14.78 4.57
N ALA A 250 -3.88 -13.90 3.64
CA ALA A 250 -5.11 -14.08 2.85
C ALA A 250 -4.98 -15.23 1.83
N GLU A 251 -6.11 -15.79 1.44
CA GLU A 251 -6.18 -16.79 0.37
C GLU A 251 -6.03 -16.11 -1.01
N ASN A 252 -5.45 -16.86 -1.95
CA ASN A 252 -5.32 -16.42 -3.35
C ASN A 252 -4.50 -15.12 -3.56
N VAL A 253 -3.55 -14.84 -2.69
CA VAL A 253 -2.59 -13.73 -2.84
C VAL A 253 -1.16 -14.27 -3.04
N LEU A 254 -0.28 -13.46 -3.60
CA LEU A 254 1.15 -13.71 -3.65
C LEU A 254 1.83 -13.01 -2.47
N THR A 255 2.45 -13.78 -1.57
CA THR A 255 3.11 -13.27 -0.36
C THR A 255 4.56 -13.68 -0.31
#